data_74bc4cecde8ef2368005a5a9c5c27fe1
#
_entry.id   74bc4cecde8ef2368005a5a9c5c27fe1
#
_cell.length_a   1.000
_cell.length_b   1.000
_cell.length_c   1.000
_cell.angle_alpha   90.00
_cell.angle_beta   90.00
_cell.angle_gamma   90.00
#
_symmetry.space_group_name_H-M   'P 1'
#
loop_
_entity.id
_entity.type
_entity.pdbx_description
1 polymer ?
#
loop_
_entity_poly.entity_id
_entity_poly.type
_entity_poly.pdbx_seq_one_letter_code
_entity_poly.pdbx_strand_id
1 'polypeptide(L)'
;MENPFVKLFAIDFKDHLEVKKSGNTELKYVSWAYAWAEVKKLYPAASYEVKKFNGLPYVYDPITGFMVYTSVTIEGVSHEMWLPVLDSSNKAMKAVPYTYTTPKWDYNPQTRRREKIGMEERTVEAASMFDVNKAIMRCLVKNLAMFGLGLYVYAGEDLPEDAAPQPEAEPQKQPKPRSAAPKQEQPPVPCICARCNQPIKRVKLKDGSIMQAAEFAATHEGMC
;
A
#
# COMPACT_ATOMS: atom_id res chain seq x y z
N MET A 1 -4.71 0.87 -29.14
CA MET A 1 -5.43 1.43 -27.98
C MET A 1 -4.57 1.16 -26.74
N GLU A 2 -4.40 2.15 -25.89
CA GLU A 2 -3.60 1.99 -24.66
C GLU A 2 -4.40 1.16 -23.65
N ASN A 3 -3.71 0.23 -22.96
CA ASN A 3 -4.34 -0.69 -22.01
C ASN A 3 -5.06 0.08 -20.87
N PRO A 4 -6.35 -0.17 -20.59
CA PRO A 4 -7.10 0.47 -19.52
C PRO A 4 -6.41 0.39 -18.16
N PHE A 5 -5.74 -0.73 -17.86
CA PHE A 5 -5.00 -0.91 -16.61
C PHE A 5 -3.89 0.14 -16.43
N VAL A 6 -3.12 0.42 -17.48
CA VAL A 6 -2.00 1.38 -17.39
C VAL A 6 -2.51 2.79 -17.09
N LYS A 7 -3.62 3.20 -17.76
CA LYS A 7 -4.23 4.52 -17.54
C LYS A 7 -4.79 4.67 -16.13
N LEU A 8 -5.53 3.68 -15.66
CA LEU A 8 -6.15 3.72 -14.35
C LEU A 8 -5.11 3.58 -13.21
N PHE A 9 -4.07 2.79 -13.43
CA PHE A 9 -2.97 2.63 -12.47
C PHE A 9 -2.15 3.91 -12.28
N ALA A 10 -2.11 4.78 -13.29
CA ALA A 10 -1.39 6.05 -13.24
C ALA A 10 -2.11 7.14 -12.40
N ILE A 11 -3.38 6.92 -12.03
CA ILE A 11 -4.15 7.88 -11.24
C ILE A 11 -3.65 7.87 -9.79
N ASP A 12 -3.23 9.03 -9.30
CA ASP A 12 -2.81 9.21 -7.91
C ASP A 12 -4.00 9.63 -7.03
N PHE A 13 -4.24 8.85 -5.97
CA PHE A 13 -5.33 9.09 -5.01
C PHE A 13 -4.89 9.77 -3.72
N LYS A 14 -3.63 10.18 -3.57
CA LYS A 14 -3.08 10.67 -2.29
C LYS A 14 -3.94 11.73 -1.61
N ASP A 15 -4.51 12.66 -2.41
CA ASP A 15 -5.32 13.77 -1.89
C ASP A 15 -6.79 13.40 -1.70
N HIS A 16 -7.19 12.17 -2.07
CA HIS A 16 -8.59 11.71 -2.05
C HIS A 16 -8.79 10.43 -1.24
N LEU A 17 -7.81 10.09 -0.41
CA LEU A 17 -7.92 8.95 0.51
C LEU A 17 -8.64 9.39 1.79
N GLU A 18 -9.71 8.66 2.12
CA GLU A 18 -10.34 8.78 3.42
C GLU A 18 -9.59 7.90 4.43
N VAL A 19 -9.22 8.47 5.56
CA VAL A 19 -8.52 7.74 6.63
C VAL A 19 -9.49 7.44 7.74
N LYS A 20 -9.68 6.16 8.06
CA LYS A 20 -10.46 5.71 9.20
C LYS A 20 -9.51 5.11 10.24
N LYS A 21 -9.50 5.70 11.44
CA LYS A 21 -8.74 5.15 12.57
C LYS A 21 -9.55 4.03 13.23
N SER A 22 -8.94 2.86 13.39
CA SER A 22 -9.46 1.74 14.13
C SER A 22 -8.41 1.29 15.15
N GLY A 23 -8.52 1.74 16.41
CA GLY A 23 -7.48 1.56 17.41
C GLY A 23 -6.16 2.24 16.99
N ASN A 24 -5.09 1.49 16.88
CA ASN A 24 -3.77 1.97 16.43
C ASN A 24 -3.54 1.83 14.92
N THR A 25 -4.52 1.30 14.19
CA THR A 25 -4.42 1.07 12.74
C THR A 25 -5.16 2.16 11.99
N GLU A 26 -4.51 2.77 11.02
CA GLU A 26 -5.12 3.68 10.06
C GLU A 26 -5.46 2.89 8.79
N LEU A 27 -6.74 2.82 8.48
CA LEU A 27 -7.23 2.22 7.24
C LEU A 27 -7.50 3.32 6.23
N LYS A 28 -6.88 3.21 5.07
CA LYS A 28 -7.06 4.16 3.95
C LYS A 28 -8.11 3.61 3.01
N TYR A 29 -9.06 4.43 2.63
CA TYR A 29 -10.13 4.06 1.70
C TYR A 29 -10.21 5.06 0.56
N VAL A 30 -10.46 4.55 -0.63
CA VAL A 30 -10.87 5.39 -1.76
C VAL A 30 -12.39 5.52 -1.74
N SER A 31 -12.91 6.75 -1.78
CA SER A 31 -14.35 6.97 -1.92
C SER A 31 -14.85 6.35 -3.22
N TRP A 32 -15.93 5.53 -3.15
CA TRP A 32 -16.51 4.89 -4.33
C TRP A 32 -16.97 5.91 -5.37
N ALA A 33 -17.52 7.04 -4.92
CA ALA A 33 -18.01 8.08 -5.81
C ALA A 33 -16.87 8.73 -6.61
N TYR A 34 -15.74 8.99 -5.94
CA TYR A 34 -14.55 9.51 -6.59
C TYR A 34 -13.94 8.47 -7.55
N ALA A 35 -13.76 7.25 -7.09
CA ALA A 35 -13.22 6.18 -7.92
C ALA A 35 -14.04 5.97 -9.20
N TRP A 36 -15.38 5.93 -9.06
CA TRP A 36 -16.27 5.79 -10.20
C TRP A 36 -16.25 6.99 -11.14
N ALA A 37 -16.16 8.20 -10.58
CA ALA A 37 -16.04 9.44 -11.39
C ALA A 37 -14.76 9.42 -12.24
N GLU A 38 -13.61 9.00 -11.70
CA GLU A 38 -12.37 8.90 -12.46
C GLU A 38 -12.47 7.87 -13.60
N VAL A 39 -13.09 6.73 -13.33
CA VAL A 39 -13.37 5.72 -14.39
C VAL A 39 -14.24 6.34 -15.49
N LYS A 40 -15.33 7.01 -15.13
CA LYS A 40 -16.27 7.59 -16.10
C LYS A 40 -15.69 8.73 -16.92
N LYS A 41 -14.71 9.47 -16.39
CA LYS A 41 -13.97 10.50 -17.14
C LYS A 41 -13.15 9.88 -18.28
N LEU A 42 -12.46 8.76 -18.02
CA LEU A 42 -11.62 8.08 -19.01
C LEU A 42 -12.40 7.11 -19.91
N TYR A 43 -13.42 6.47 -19.34
CA TYR A 43 -14.22 5.42 -19.98
C TYR A 43 -15.72 5.70 -19.80
N PRO A 44 -16.30 6.64 -20.56
CA PRO A 44 -17.73 7.01 -20.42
C PRO A 44 -18.70 5.82 -20.59
N ALA A 45 -18.32 4.81 -21.39
CA ALA A 45 -19.09 3.60 -21.61
C ALA A 45 -18.95 2.54 -20.50
N ALA A 46 -18.03 2.74 -19.55
CA ALA A 46 -17.87 1.81 -18.43
C ALA A 46 -19.18 1.65 -17.66
N SER A 47 -19.45 0.42 -17.22
CA SER A 47 -20.65 0.08 -16.45
C SER A 47 -20.31 -0.83 -15.28
N TYR A 48 -21.16 -0.84 -14.27
CA TYR A 48 -21.09 -1.85 -13.21
C TYR A 48 -22.49 -2.43 -12.93
N GLU A 49 -22.51 -3.62 -12.39
CA GLU A 49 -23.69 -4.32 -11.95
C GLU A 49 -23.49 -4.85 -10.53
N VAL A 50 -24.52 -4.70 -9.69
CA VAL A 50 -24.61 -5.39 -8.41
C VAL A 50 -25.34 -6.70 -8.68
N LYS A 51 -24.67 -7.84 -8.49
CA LYS A 51 -25.28 -9.15 -8.72
C LYS A 51 -26.41 -9.40 -7.73
N LYS A 52 -27.52 -9.93 -8.25
CA LYS A 52 -28.70 -10.26 -7.43
C LYS A 52 -28.94 -11.77 -7.43
N PHE A 53 -29.28 -12.28 -6.26
CA PHE A 53 -29.58 -13.69 -6.02
C PHE A 53 -31.02 -13.75 -5.44
N ASN A 54 -31.94 -14.34 -6.20
CA ASN A 54 -33.36 -14.34 -5.86
C ASN A 54 -33.92 -12.94 -5.56
N GLY A 55 -33.48 -11.91 -6.31
CA GLY A 55 -33.89 -10.51 -6.12
C GLY A 55 -33.14 -9.74 -5.04
N LEU A 56 -32.31 -10.38 -4.21
CA LEU A 56 -31.51 -9.77 -3.15
C LEU A 56 -30.08 -9.46 -3.62
N PRO A 57 -29.46 -8.32 -3.21
CA PRO A 57 -28.13 -7.92 -3.61
C PRO A 57 -27.02 -8.62 -2.81
N TYR A 58 -27.29 -9.80 -2.25
CA TYR A 58 -26.37 -10.58 -1.44
C TYR A 58 -26.72 -12.06 -1.47
N VAL A 59 -25.75 -12.89 -1.11
CA VAL A 59 -25.93 -14.28 -0.69
C VAL A 59 -25.78 -14.32 0.83
N TYR A 60 -26.57 -15.17 1.49
CA TYR A 60 -26.48 -15.38 2.94
C TYR A 60 -26.31 -16.87 3.25
N ASP A 61 -25.34 -17.14 4.10
CA ASP A 61 -25.13 -18.45 4.71
C ASP A 61 -25.08 -18.28 6.25
N PRO A 62 -25.81 -19.09 7.02
CA PRO A 62 -25.89 -18.92 8.49
C PRO A 62 -24.57 -19.17 9.22
N ILE A 63 -23.61 -19.86 8.59
CA ILE A 63 -22.30 -20.13 9.18
C ILE A 63 -21.33 -19.00 8.84
N THR A 64 -21.24 -18.63 7.56
CA THR A 64 -20.22 -17.70 7.05
C THR A 64 -20.70 -16.24 6.93
N GLY A 65 -22.02 -15.97 7.00
CA GLY A 65 -22.60 -14.63 6.97
C GLY A 65 -23.03 -14.18 5.57
N PHE A 66 -23.01 -12.87 5.34
CA PHE A 66 -23.44 -12.24 4.09
C PHE A 66 -22.25 -12.00 3.16
N MET A 67 -22.48 -12.17 1.85
CA MET A 67 -21.51 -11.87 0.79
C MET A 67 -22.18 -11.10 -0.33
N VAL A 68 -21.51 -10.07 -0.83
CA VAL A 68 -21.96 -9.24 -1.95
C VAL A 68 -21.05 -9.43 -3.15
N TYR A 69 -21.58 -9.17 -4.35
CA TYR A 69 -20.87 -9.35 -5.60
C TYR A 69 -21.11 -8.15 -6.53
N THR A 70 -20.06 -7.70 -7.18
CA THR A 70 -20.13 -6.69 -8.24
C THR A 70 -19.44 -7.16 -9.49
N SER A 71 -19.95 -6.75 -10.64
CA SER A 71 -19.28 -6.91 -11.93
C SER A 71 -19.01 -5.52 -12.51
N VAL A 72 -17.81 -5.27 -13.00
CA VAL A 72 -17.42 -4.02 -13.67
C VAL A 72 -16.97 -4.36 -15.08
N THR A 73 -17.44 -3.58 -16.06
CA THR A 73 -17.05 -3.73 -17.47
C THR A 73 -16.43 -2.43 -17.98
N ILE A 74 -15.19 -2.50 -18.48
CA ILE A 74 -14.44 -1.39 -19.10
C ILE A 74 -13.87 -1.89 -20.42
N GLU A 75 -14.15 -1.18 -21.53
CA GLU A 75 -13.66 -1.53 -22.88
C GLU A 75 -13.91 -3.00 -23.27
N GLY A 76 -15.07 -3.54 -22.90
CA GLY A 76 -15.45 -4.93 -23.17
C GLY A 76 -14.84 -5.99 -22.29
N VAL A 77 -13.91 -5.62 -21.39
CA VAL A 77 -13.36 -6.52 -20.37
C VAL A 77 -14.21 -6.42 -19.11
N SER A 78 -14.59 -7.57 -18.55
CA SER A 78 -15.38 -7.64 -17.31
C SER A 78 -14.61 -8.37 -16.22
N HIS A 79 -14.61 -7.77 -15.02
CA HIS A 79 -14.15 -8.42 -13.80
C HIS A 79 -15.30 -8.55 -12.81
N GLU A 80 -15.33 -9.67 -12.11
CA GLU A 80 -16.25 -9.91 -11.00
C GLU A 80 -15.46 -9.90 -9.69
N MET A 81 -16.04 -9.29 -8.67
CA MET A 81 -15.45 -9.20 -7.33
C MET A 81 -16.53 -9.53 -6.30
N TRP A 82 -16.11 -10.11 -5.20
CA TRP A 82 -16.95 -10.38 -4.05
C TRP A 82 -16.34 -9.85 -2.76
N LEU A 83 -17.18 -9.55 -1.80
CA LEU A 83 -16.74 -9.05 -0.49
C LEU A 83 -17.71 -9.54 0.59
N PRO A 84 -17.21 -10.07 1.72
CA PRO A 84 -18.05 -10.36 2.87
C PRO A 84 -18.54 -9.08 3.54
N VAL A 85 -19.71 -9.14 4.17
CA VAL A 85 -20.21 -8.06 5.04
C VAL A 85 -19.58 -8.24 6.41
N LEU A 86 -18.71 -7.31 6.77
CA LEU A 86 -17.90 -7.35 7.99
C LEU A 86 -18.24 -6.17 8.90
N ASP A 87 -18.10 -6.40 10.22
CA ASP A 87 -18.10 -5.34 11.22
C ASP A 87 -16.76 -4.56 11.24
N SER A 88 -16.60 -3.66 12.19
CA SER A 88 -15.39 -2.85 12.36
C SER A 88 -14.16 -3.66 12.85
N SER A 89 -14.38 -4.87 13.32
CA SER A 89 -13.35 -5.81 13.82
C SER A 89 -13.05 -6.91 12.81
N ASN A 90 -13.46 -6.75 11.54
CA ASN A 90 -13.33 -7.73 10.46
C ASN A 90 -14.01 -9.08 10.76
N LYS A 91 -15.07 -9.09 11.58
CA LYS A 91 -15.87 -10.28 11.84
C LYS A 91 -17.07 -10.32 10.91
N ALA A 92 -17.36 -11.50 10.35
CA ALA A 92 -18.48 -11.69 9.45
C ALA A 92 -19.82 -11.39 10.17
N MET A 93 -20.59 -10.46 9.62
CA MET A 93 -21.92 -10.16 10.17
C MET A 93 -22.94 -11.21 9.73
N LYS A 94 -23.85 -11.58 10.62
CA LYS A 94 -24.89 -12.58 10.38
C LYS A 94 -26.28 -11.95 10.49
N ALA A 95 -27.32 -12.74 10.22
CA ALA A 95 -28.71 -12.29 10.36
C ALA A 95 -29.13 -12.11 11.84
N VAL A 96 -28.40 -12.72 12.76
CA VAL A 96 -28.60 -12.59 14.22
C VAL A 96 -27.27 -12.22 14.87
N PRO A 97 -27.31 -11.46 15.99
CA PRO A 97 -26.09 -11.15 16.73
C PRO A 97 -25.45 -12.44 17.28
N TYR A 98 -24.14 -12.40 17.43
CA TYR A 98 -23.39 -13.48 18.10
C TYR A 98 -22.21 -12.92 18.88
N THR A 99 -21.73 -13.67 19.87
CA THR A 99 -20.55 -13.30 20.65
C THR A 99 -19.34 -14.15 20.28
N TYR A 100 -18.15 -13.59 20.45
CA TYR A 100 -16.89 -14.29 20.33
C TYR A 100 -15.91 -13.80 21.39
N THR A 101 -14.95 -14.65 21.74
CA THR A 101 -13.95 -14.34 22.75
C THR A 101 -12.65 -13.92 22.08
N THR A 102 -12.04 -12.83 22.55
CA THR A 102 -10.78 -12.30 22.04
C THR A 102 -9.82 -11.98 23.17
N PRO A 103 -8.49 -12.07 22.97
CA PRO A 103 -7.52 -11.65 23.96
C PRO A 103 -7.68 -10.17 24.33
N LYS A 104 -7.75 -9.89 25.64
CA LYS A 104 -7.70 -8.54 26.18
C LYS A 104 -6.26 -8.14 26.42
N TRP A 105 -5.83 -7.04 25.81
CA TRP A 105 -4.48 -6.50 25.93
C TRP A 105 -4.49 -5.20 26.71
N ASP A 106 -3.53 -5.03 27.62
CA ASP A 106 -3.31 -3.78 28.32
C ASP A 106 -1.84 -3.39 28.22
N TYR A 107 -1.57 -2.08 28.41
CA TYR A 107 -0.22 -1.55 28.37
C TYR A 107 0.43 -1.69 29.75
N ASN A 108 1.54 -2.42 29.83
CA ASN A 108 2.34 -2.54 31.06
C ASN A 108 3.42 -1.45 31.03
N PRO A 109 3.33 -0.46 31.94
CA PRO A 109 4.30 0.66 31.99
C PRO A 109 5.71 0.24 32.44
N GLN A 110 5.85 -0.90 33.15
CA GLN A 110 7.16 -1.41 33.59
C GLN A 110 7.91 -2.06 32.44
N THR A 111 7.24 -2.89 31.64
CA THR A 111 7.83 -3.56 30.48
C THR A 111 7.79 -2.71 29.21
N ARG A 112 7.01 -1.60 29.21
CA ARG A 112 6.71 -0.74 28.05
C ARG A 112 6.15 -1.53 26.86
N ARG A 113 5.39 -2.60 27.12
CA ARG A 113 4.78 -3.46 26.11
C ARG A 113 3.31 -3.66 26.40
N ARG A 114 2.54 -4.04 25.36
CA ARG A 114 1.19 -4.54 25.55
C ARG A 114 1.27 -6.00 25.96
N GLU A 115 0.60 -6.35 27.05
CA GLU A 115 0.57 -7.71 27.60
C GLU A 115 -0.87 -8.20 27.63
N LYS A 116 -1.04 -9.50 27.36
CA LYS A 116 -2.35 -10.14 27.46
C LYS A 116 -2.74 -10.28 28.93
N ILE A 117 -3.79 -9.57 29.32
CA ILE A 117 -4.29 -9.56 30.71
C ILE A 117 -5.48 -10.49 30.94
N GLY A 118 -5.98 -11.15 29.88
CA GLY A 118 -7.12 -12.05 29.97
C GLY A 118 -7.80 -12.27 28.64
N MET A 119 -9.08 -12.62 28.71
CA MET A 119 -9.99 -12.74 27.56
C MET A 119 -11.17 -11.79 27.77
N GLU A 120 -11.70 -11.25 26.70
CA GLU A 120 -12.94 -10.44 26.71
C GLU A 120 -13.92 -11.02 25.69
N GLU A 121 -15.20 -10.93 26.02
CA GLU A 121 -16.29 -11.26 25.11
C GLU A 121 -16.69 -10.01 24.34
N ARG A 122 -16.86 -10.14 23.04
CA ARG A 122 -17.33 -9.09 22.15
C ARG A 122 -18.52 -9.59 21.35
N THR A 123 -19.44 -8.69 21.05
CA THR A 123 -20.64 -8.96 20.26
C THR A 123 -20.46 -8.44 18.85
N VAL A 124 -20.84 -9.24 17.86
CA VAL A 124 -21.06 -8.82 16.49
C VAL A 124 -22.56 -8.65 16.31
N GLU A 125 -22.98 -7.44 15.97
CA GLU A 125 -24.38 -7.11 15.73
C GLU A 125 -24.92 -7.76 14.46
N ALA A 126 -26.24 -7.91 14.37
CA ALA A 126 -26.89 -8.38 13.13
C ALA A 126 -26.64 -7.40 11.98
N ALA A 127 -26.41 -7.94 10.78
CA ALA A 127 -26.21 -7.12 9.59
C ALA A 127 -27.49 -6.36 9.24
N SER A 128 -27.36 -5.09 8.97
CA SER A 128 -28.39 -4.22 8.42
C SER A 128 -28.22 -4.05 6.90
N MET A 129 -29.25 -3.55 6.22
CA MET A 129 -29.14 -3.19 4.80
C MET A 129 -28.13 -2.04 4.57
N PHE A 130 -27.87 -1.23 5.60
CA PHE A 130 -26.80 -0.23 5.54
C PHE A 130 -25.40 -0.89 5.45
N ASP A 131 -25.15 -1.96 6.22
CA ASP A 131 -23.90 -2.71 6.18
C ASP A 131 -23.73 -3.44 4.85
N VAL A 132 -24.82 -4.02 4.32
CA VAL A 132 -24.84 -4.62 2.98
C VAL A 132 -24.47 -3.58 1.91
N ASN A 133 -25.12 -2.39 1.94
CA ASN A 133 -24.81 -1.32 0.98
C ASN A 133 -23.37 -0.83 1.09
N LYS A 134 -22.87 -0.67 2.31
CA LYS A 134 -21.46 -0.31 2.57
C LYS A 134 -20.50 -1.35 1.98
N ALA A 135 -20.79 -2.64 2.14
CA ALA A 135 -20.01 -3.72 1.57
C ALA A 135 -20.06 -3.72 0.04
N ILE A 136 -21.22 -3.45 -0.57
CA ILE A 136 -21.36 -3.33 -2.05
C ILE A 136 -20.47 -2.21 -2.58
N MET A 137 -20.46 -1.02 -1.96
CA MET A 137 -19.64 0.10 -2.41
C MET A 137 -18.14 -0.18 -2.25
N ARG A 138 -17.72 -0.84 -1.18
CA ARG A 138 -16.34 -1.32 -1.01
C ARG A 138 -15.97 -2.39 -2.03
N CYS A 139 -16.88 -3.32 -2.32
CA CYS A 139 -16.71 -4.35 -3.34
C CYS A 139 -16.50 -3.71 -4.74
N LEU A 140 -17.29 -2.69 -5.08
CA LEU A 140 -17.13 -1.93 -6.33
C LEU A 140 -15.73 -1.32 -6.43
N VAL A 141 -15.22 -0.66 -5.39
CA VAL A 141 -13.89 -0.03 -5.43
C VAL A 141 -12.79 -1.08 -5.56
N LYS A 142 -12.88 -2.22 -4.84
CA LYS A 142 -11.95 -3.34 -5.02
C LYS A 142 -12.00 -3.93 -6.43
N ASN A 143 -13.18 -3.98 -7.04
CA ASN A 143 -13.31 -4.41 -8.42
C ASN A 143 -12.62 -3.44 -9.40
N LEU A 144 -12.75 -2.12 -9.17
CA LEU A 144 -12.03 -1.11 -9.95
C LEU A 144 -10.50 -1.22 -9.78
N ALA A 145 -10.03 -1.68 -8.62
CA ALA A 145 -8.62 -1.95 -8.40
C ALA A 145 -8.08 -3.09 -9.28
N MET A 146 -8.91 -4.05 -9.68
CA MET A 146 -8.52 -5.09 -10.66
C MET A 146 -8.22 -4.50 -12.04
N PHE A 147 -8.77 -3.33 -12.35
CA PHE A 147 -8.42 -2.55 -13.54
C PHE A 147 -7.25 -1.58 -13.30
N GLY A 148 -6.58 -1.65 -12.15
CA GLY A 148 -5.42 -0.83 -11.80
C GLY A 148 -5.73 0.37 -10.91
N LEU A 149 -6.99 0.81 -10.81
CA LEU A 149 -7.37 2.03 -10.12
C LEU A 149 -7.12 1.95 -8.61
N GLY A 150 -6.11 2.68 -8.11
CA GLY A 150 -5.78 2.70 -6.69
C GLY A 150 -5.34 1.35 -6.11
N LEU A 151 -4.84 0.43 -6.94
CA LEU A 151 -4.44 -0.93 -6.53
C LEU A 151 -3.45 -0.92 -5.35
N TYR A 152 -2.55 0.05 -5.29
CA TYR A 152 -1.56 0.20 -4.23
C TYR A 152 -2.17 0.45 -2.83
N VAL A 153 -3.42 0.95 -2.75
CA VAL A 153 -4.12 1.20 -1.48
C VAL A 153 -4.45 -0.13 -0.78
N TYR A 154 -4.63 -1.20 -1.57
CA TYR A 154 -4.99 -2.53 -1.07
C TYR A 154 -3.77 -3.43 -0.83
N ALA A 155 -2.55 -2.97 -1.13
CA ALA A 155 -1.35 -3.73 -0.85
C ALA A 155 -1.20 -3.97 0.66
N GLY A 156 -1.19 -5.24 1.07
CA GLY A 156 -1.05 -5.64 2.48
C GLY A 156 -2.36 -5.83 3.25
N GLU A 157 -3.55 -5.67 2.63
CA GLU A 157 -4.83 -5.93 3.32
C GLU A 157 -5.02 -7.39 3.75
N ASP A 158 -4.39 -8.33 3.06
CA ASP A 158 -4.54 -9.77 3.31
C ASP A 158 -3.45 -10.34 4.25
N LEU A 159 -2.76 -9.48 5.00
CA LEU A 159 -1.81 -9.94 6.01
C LEU A 159 -2.55 -10.60 7.18
N PRO A 160 -2.02 -11.70 7.73
CA PRO A 160 -2.58 -12.34 8.92
C PRO A 160 -2.73 -11.33 10.07
N GLU A 161 -3.82 -11.45 10.86
CA GLU A 161 -4.08 -10.57 12.01
C GLU A 161 -2.91 -10.54 13.04
N ASP A 162 -2.10 -11.61 13.07
CA ASP A 162 -0.93 -11.74 13.95
C ASP A 162 0.38 -11.25 13.31
N ALA A 163 0.37 -10.82 12.06
CA ALA A 163 1.54 -10.22 11.45
C ALA A 163 1.85 -8.89 12.15
N ALA A 164 3.03 -8.80 12.77
CA ALA A 164 3.51 -7.55 13.33
C ALA A 164 3.40 -6.45 12.26
N PRO A 165 2.98 -5.21 12.61
CA PRO A 165 2.93 -4.13 11.66
C PRO A 165 4.33 -3.99 11.06
N GLN A 166 4.46 -4.35 9.78
CA GLN A 166 5.67 -4.04 9.04
C GLN A 166 5.79 -2.52 9.06
N PRO A 167 6.99 -1.96 9.32
CA PRO A 167 7.19 -0.54 9.14
C PRO A 167 6.67 -0.19 7.77
N GLU A 168 5.79 0.81 7.69
CA GLU A 168 5.19 1.28 6.44
C GLU A 168 6.30 1.28 5.40
N ALA A 169 6.14 0.46 4.35
CA ALA A 169 7.02 0.56 3.20
C ALA A 169 6.87 2.00 2.75
N GLU A 170 7.92 2.81 2.94
CA GLU A 170 7.99 4.14 2.34
C GLU A 170 7.51 3.98 0.90
N PRO A 171 6.61 4.85 0.41
CA PRO A 171 6.09 4.75 -0.95
C PRO A 171 7.32 4.58 -1.86
N GLN A 172 7.45 3.40 -2.45
CA GLN A 172 8.55 3.12 -3.36
C GLN A 172 8.51 4.24 -4.38
N LYS A 173 9.48 5.15 -4.28
CA LYS A 173 9.71 6.17 -5.30
C LYS A 173 9.80 5.37 -6.58
N GLN A 174 8.82 5.53 -7.46
CA GLN A 174 8.86 4.96 -8.81
C GLN A 174 10.27 5.18 -9.34
N PRO A 175 10.95 4.17 -9.88
CA PRO A 175 12.22 4.40 -10.51
C PRO A 175 11.98 5.44 -11.61
N LYS A 176 12.51 6.65 -11.41
CA LYS A 176 12.54 7.67 -12.47
C LYS A 176 13.06 6.98 -13.71
N PRO A 177 12.50 7.20 -14.90
CA PRO A 177 13.04 6.63 -16.13
C PRO A 177 14.53 6.93 -16.14
N ARG A 178 15.33 5.88 -16.20
CA ARG A 178 16.78 5.97 -16.28
C ARG A 178 17.12 6.79 -17.50
N SER A 179 17.42 8.06 -17.30
CA SER A 179 18.23 8.80 -18.24
C SER A 179 19.56 8.05 -18.36
N ALA A 180 20.04 7.91 -19.57
CA ALA A 180 21.22 7.19 -20.03
C ALA A 180 22.27 6.92 -18.94
N ALA A 181 22.71 5.66 -18.86
CA ALA A 181 23.70 5.17 -17.91
C ALA A 181 24.87 6.13 -17.74
N PRO A 182 25.25 6.52 -16.51
CA PRO A 182 26.56 7.11 -16.30
C PRO A 182 27.62 6.06 -16.63
N LYS A 183 28.62 6.43 -17.44
CA LYS A 183 29.81 5.64 -17.65
C LYS A 183 30.34 5.19 -16.29
N GLN A 184 30.60 3.89 -16.16
CA GLN A 184 31.32 3.34 -15.02
C GLN A 184 32.65 4.08 -14.89
N GLU A 185 32.77 4.94 -13.88
CA GLU A 185 34.05 5.43 -13.43
C GLU A 185 34.82 4.24 -12.87
N GLN A 186 35.87 3.86 -13.54
CA GLN A 186 36.84 2.91 -13.02
C GLN A 186 37.40 3.46 -11.70
N PRO A 187 37.68 2.61 -10.70
CA PRO A 187 38.25 3.09 -9.43
C PRO A 187 39.54 3.86 -9.75
N PRO A 188 39.79 5.01 -9.14
CA PRO A 188 40.94 5.84 -9.43
C PRO A 188 42.21 5.05 -9.20
N VAL A 189 43.05 4.97 -10.25
CA VAL A 189 44.38 4.36 -10.16
C VAL A 189 45.15 5.09 -9.06
N PRO A 190 45.74 4.42 -8.09
CA PRO A 190 46.49 5.08 -7.03
C PRO A 190 47.70 5.82 -7.62
N CYS A 191 47.73 7.15 -7.40
CA CYS A 191 48.90 7.96 -7.77
C CYS A 191 50.08 7.57 -6.87
N ILE A 192 51.18 7.12 -7.43
CA ILE A 192 52.40 6.69 -6.72
C ILE A 192 53.43 7.81 -6.77
N CYS A 193 54.04 8.15 -5.64
CA CYS A 193 55.12 9.13 -5.55
C CYS A 193 56.35 8.67 -6.34
N ALA A 194 56.83 9.51 -7.26
CA ALA A 194 58.00 9.20 -8.09
C ALA A 194 59.31 9.06 -7.28
N ARG A 195 59.36 9.62 -6.06
CA ARG A 195 60.57 9.60 -5.22
C ARG A 195 60.62 8.43 -4.26
N CYS A 196 59.50 8.06 -3.61
CA CYS A 196 59.50 7.04 -2.55
C CYS A 196 58.69 5.80 -2.91
N ASN A 197 58.05 5.75 -4.08
CA ASN A 197 57.25 4.65 -4.62
C ASN A 197 56.05 4.23 -3.73
N GLN A 198 55.55 5.17 -2.87
CA GLN A 198 54.40 4.96 -2.05
C GLN A 198 53.14 5.66 -2.58
N PRO A 199 51.94 5.19 -2.28
CA PRO A 199 50.71 5.84 -2.73
C PRO A 199 50.54 7.22 -2.09
N ILE A 200 50.32 8.25 -2.92
CA ILE A 200 50.05 9.63 -2.49
C ILE A 200 48.65 9.67 -1.86
N LYS A 201 48.59 10.13 -0.63
CA LYS A 201 47.34 10.29 0.12
C LYS A 201 46.72 11.68 -0.14
N ARG A 202 45.43 11.81 0.17
CA ARG A 202 44.73 13.12 0.16
C ARG A 202 45.40 14.06 1.13
N VAL A 203 45.62 15.30 0.74
CA VAL A 203 46.27 16.33 1.60
C VAL A 203 45.23 17.35 2.05
N LYS A 204 45.22 17.65 3.33
CA LYS A 204 44.39 18.72 3.89
C LYS A 204 45.19 20.05 3.86
N LEU A 205 44.65 21.02 3.11
CA LEU A 205 45.24 22.33 2.96
C LEU A 205 45.01 23.20 4.22
N LYS A 206 45.78 24.27 4.36
CA LYS A 206 45.72 25.21 5.53
C LYS A 206 44.36 25.93 5.62
N ASP A 207 43.63 26.05 4.52
CA ASP A 207 42.28 26.61 4.45
C ASP A 207 41.16 25.62 4.82
N GLY A 208 41.53 24.38 5.17
CA GLY A 208 40.59 23.32 5.54
C GLY A 208 40.04 22.47 4.37
N SER A 209 40.34 22.83 3.15
CA SER A 209 39.94 22.05 1.95
C SER A 209 40.78 20.77 1.80
N ILE A 210 40.26 19.78 1.05
CA ILE A 210 40.93 18.49 0.82
C ILE A 210 41.30 18.41 -0.67
N MET A 211 42.59 18.40 -0.96
CA MET A 211 43.12 18.17 -2.31
C MET A 211 43.22 16.68 -2.59
N GLN A 212 42.70 16.24 -3.75
CA GLN A 212 42.78 14.83 -4.16
C GLN A 212 44.20 14.43 -4.54
N ALA A 213 44.55 13.14 -4.41
CA ALA A 213 45.89 12.65 -4.70
C ALA A 213 46.37 12.95 -6.12
N ALA A 214 45.48 12.93 -7.10
CA ALA A 214 45.81 13.23 -8.51
C ALA A 214 46.14 14.72 -8.73
N GLU A 215 45.39 15.64 -8.07
CA GLU A 215 45.63 17.09 -8.14
C GLU A 215 46.92 17.45 -7.43
N PHE A 216 47.19 16.84 -6.27
CA PHE A 216 48.44 17.03 -5.55
C PHE A 216 49.66 16.56 -6.36
N ALA A 217 49.58 15.38 -6.98
CA ALA A 217 50.64 14.86 -7.83
C ALA A 217 50.93 15.76 -9.06
N ALA A 218 49.88 16.34 -9.64
CA ALA A 218 50.04 17.25 -10.80
C ALA A 218 50.74 18.58 -10.44
N THR A 219 50.49 19.09 -9.22
CA THR A 219 51.06 20.35 -8.76
C THR A 219 52.49 20.22 -8.16
N HIS A 220 52.90 18.99 -7.81
CA HIS A 220 54.16 18.71 -7.15
C HIS A 220 55.05 17.70 -7.92
N GLU A 221 54.94 17.70 -9.26
CA GLU A 221 55.72 16.83 -10.16
C GLU A 221 55.73 15.35 -9.76
N GLY A 222 54.61 14.86 -9.21
CA GLY A 222 54.46 13.47 -8.78
C GLY A 222 55.17 13.12 -7.46
N MET A 223 55.64 14.10 -6.67
CA MET A 223 56.30 13.88 -5.37
C MET A 223 55.32 14.02 -4.21
N CYS A 224 55.55 13.29 -3.10
CA CYS A 224 54.78 13.33 -1.88
C CYS A 224 55.37 14.35 -0.87
#